data_5b196889d799e90638379260b485f811
#
_entry.id   5b196889d799e90638379260b485f811
#
_cell.length_a   1.000
_cell.length_b   1.000
_cell.length_c   1.000
_cell.angle_alpha   90.00
_cell.angle_beta   90.00
_cell.angle_gamma   90.00
#
_symmetry.space_group_name_H-M   'P 1'
#
loop_
_entity.id
_entity.type
_entity.pdbx_description
1 polymer ?
#
loop_
_entity_poly.entity_id
_entity_poly.type
_entity_poly.pdbx_seq_one_letter_code
_entity_poly.pdbx_strand_id
1 'polypeptide(L)'
;VALVVERELAIDCPQVIVTDVRAAMTRIASAFNGHPERRMKLVGVTGTKGKTTTTYLFKSIVESAGMRCGIIGTTGCIAGQTKLPSHLTTPDPIEMFEILRIMADAGVEVVCMEVSAHALYLRKLVGVVFEAAAFTNLSQDHLDFFGTMDNYLAAKKLLFSAGMARNAAVNVDEETAKAVCDSLDCPLLTYGISGKADLFARDIEITETGVSFTLNLRNLHAERVHLLLTGMFNVYNALAAAACALILGVELDAIKRGLE
;
A
#
# COMPACT_ATOMS: atom_id res chain seq x y z
N VAL A 1 8.53 32.14 14.49
CA VAL A 1 9.11 31.16 13.55
C VAL A 1 10.23 30.44 14.27
N ALA A 2 10.33 29.13 14.12
CA ALA A 2 11.41 28.30 14.65
C ALA A 2 11.87 27.36 13.52
N LEU A 3 13.12 26.87 13.60
CA LEU A 3 13.67 25.90 12.67
C LEU A 3 13.82 24.54 13.34
N VAL A 4 13.61 23.48 12.56
CA VAL A 4 13.98 22.11 12.94
C VAL A 4 15.21 21.73 12.09
N VAL A 5 16.32 21.43 12.75
CA VAL A 5 17.62 21.25 12.11
C VAL A 5 18.37 20.04 12.66
N GLU A 6 19.31 19.49 11.90
CA GLU A 6 20.15 18.38 12.36
C GLU A 6 21.45 18.84 13.04
N ARG A 7 21.78 20.11 12.88
CA ARG A 7 22.92 20.78 13.52
C ARG A 7 22.59 22.23 13.78
N GLU A 8 23.19 22.82 14.80
CA GLU A 8 23.06 24.24 15.09
C GLU A 8 23.55 25.10 13.91
N LEU A 9 22.77 26.09 13.56
CA LEU A 9 23.08 27.08 12.54
C LEU A 9 23.36 28.43 13.17
N ALA A 10 24.33 29.18 12.64
CA ALA A 10 24.71 30.52 13.12
C ALA A 10 23.70 31.59 12.63
N ILE A 11 22.44 31.49 13.11
CA ILE A 11 21.35 32.40 12.75
C ILE A 11 20.55 32.76 13.99
N ASP A 12 20.01 33.97 14.02
CA ASP A 12 19.18 34.47 15.13
C ASP A 12 17.71 34.00 14.96
N CYS A 13 17.48 32.71 15.25
CA CYS A 13 16.17 32.09 15.21
C CYS A 13 16.14 30.89 16.18
N PRO A 14 15.08 30.68 16.98
CA PRO A 14 14.93 29.48 17.78
C PRO A 14 15.10 28.21 16.94
N GLN A 15 15.90 27.27 17.43
CA GLN A 15 16.21 26.04 16.71
C GLN A 15 15.89 24.83 17.58
N VAL A 16 15.24 23.83 16.98
CA VAL A 16 15.04 22.50 17.58
C VAL A 16 15.99 21.55 16.87
N ILE A 17 16.99 21.06 17.59
CA ILE A 17 17.99 20.14 17.06
C ILE A 17 17.44 18.72 17.18
N VAL A 18 17.42 18.00 16.06
CA VAL A 18 16.94 16.62 15.92
C VAL A 18 17.97 15.76 15.21
N THR A 19 17.93 14.45 15.41
CA THR A 19 18.87 13.52 14.75
C THR A 19 18.49 13.24 13.28
N ASP A 20 17.23 13.50 12.91
CA ASP A 20 16.69 13.24 11.57
C ASP A 20 15.52 14.19 11.30
N VAL A 21 15.76 15.18 10.47
CA VAL A 21 14.76 16.22 10.17
C VAL A 21 13.57 15.67 9.36
N ARG A 22 13.78 14.65 8.55
CA ARG A 22 12.70 14.02 7.75
C ARG A 22 11.74 13.24 8.65
N ALA A 23 12.30 12.45 9.58
CA ALA A 23 11.50 11.75 10.57
C ALA A 23 10.78 12.73 11.52
N ALA A 24 11.44 13.82 11.91
CA ALA A 24 10.84 14.87 12.72
C ALA A 24 9.67 15.56 11.98
N MET A 25 9.84 15.89 10.70
CA MET A 25 8.78 16.48 9.86
C MET A 25 7.53 15.59 9.81
N THR A 26 7.71 14.28 9.63
CA THR A 26 6.58 13.32 9.60
C THR A 26 5.85 13.31 10.96
N ARG A 27 6.58 13.25 12.06
CA ARG A 27 6.00 13.26 13.42
C ARG A 27 5.29 14.59 13.74
N ILE A 28 5.87 15.71 13.35
CA ILE A 28 5.27 17.03 13.54
C ILE A 28 3.99 17.16 12.71
N ALA A 29 4.00 16.74 11.45
CA ALA A 29 2.83 16.78 10.58
C ALA A 29 1.70 15.90 11.11
N SER A 30 2.00 14.69 11.61
CA SER A 30 1.04 13.81 12.26
C SER A 30 0.42 14.46 13.50
N ALA A 31 1.25 14.97 14.42
CA ALA A 31 0.80 15.60 15.66
C ALA A 31 -0.03 16.87 15.39
N PHE A 32 0.40 17.72 14.44
CA PHE A 32 -0.30 18.94 14.06
C PHE A 32 -1.70 18.66 13.49
N ASN A 33 -1.87 17.54 12.78
CA ASN A 33 -3.15 17.09 12.24
C ASN A 33 -3.95 16.19 13.19
N GLY A 34 -3.53 16.03 14.45
CA GLY A 34 -4.24 15.25 15.47
C GLY A 34 -4.18 13.74 15.24
N HIS A 35 -3.07 13.23 14.70
CA HIS A 35 -2.81 11.80 14.47
C HIS A 35 -3.90 11.09 13.65
N PRO A 36 -4.26 11.59 12.46
CA PRO A 36 -5.35 11.04 11.66
C PRO A 36 -5.09 9.59 11.23
N GLU A 37 -3.83 9.19 11.07
CA GLU A 37 -3.41 7.83 10.75
C GLU A 37 -3.84 6.78 11.79
N ARG A 38 -4.18 7.20 13.00
CA ARG A 38 -4.66 6.32 14.09
C ARG A 38 -6.17 6.14 14.10
N ARG A 39 -6.88 6.94 13.33
CA ARG A 39 -8.35 6.94 13.26
C ARG A 39 -8.89 6.02 12.17
N MET A 40 -8.02 5.47 11.32
CA MET A 40 -8.35 4.66 10.15
C MET A 40 -7.39 3.46 10.05
N LYS A 41 -7.82 2.39 9.39
CA LYS A 41 -6.91 1.32 8.98
C LYS A 41 -6.18 1.75 7.71
N LEU A 42 -4.86 1.65 7.71
CA LEU A 42 -4.05 1.97 6.54
C LEU A 42 -3.59 0.68 5.85
N VAL A 43 -3.67 0.65 4.54
CA VAL A 43 -3.16 -0.44 3.68
C VAL A 43 -2.14 0.14 2.71
N GLY A 44 -0.94 -0.42 2.67
CA GLY A 44 0.15 0.02 1.81
C GLY A 44 0.37 -0.94 0.65
N VAL A 45 0.50 -0.42 -0.57
CA VAL A 45 0.82 -1.24 -1.75
C VAL A 45 2.13 -0.75 -2.34
N THR A 46 3.16 -1.61 -2.35
CA THR A 46 4.45 -1.35 -2.98
C THR A 46 4.75 -2.36 -4.09
N GLY A 47 5.64 -1.98 -4.97
CA GLY A 47 6.07 -2.74 -6.14
C GLY A 47 6.45 -1.80 -7.28
N THR A 48 6.90 -2.32 -8.41
CA THR A 48 7.20 -1.50 -9.58
C THR A 48 5.92 -1.18 -10.32
N LYS A 49 5.12 -2.18 -10.65
CA LYS A 49 3.87 -2.07 -11.40
C LYS A 49 2.67 -2.53 -10.57
N GLY A 50 1.47 -2.16 -10.98
CA GLY A 50 0.22 -2.66 -10.43
C GLY A 50 -0.29 -1.92 -9.18
N LYS A 51 0.47 -1.03 -8.55
CA LYS A 51 0.06 -0.30 -7.34
C LYS A 51 -1.30 0.38 -7.49
N THR A 52 -1.45 1.22 -8.50
CA THR A 52 -2.69 1.98 -8.76
C THR A 52 -3.88 1.05 -8.97
N THR A 53 -3.75 0.05 -9.85
CA THR A 53 -4.85 -0.90 -10.10
C THR A 53 -5.22 -1.66 -8.83
N THR A 54 -4.23 -2.12 -8.06
CA THR A 54 -4.47 -2.82 -6.80
C THR A 54 -5.20 -1.94 -5.79
N THR A 55 -4.86 -0.64 -5.67
CA THR A 55 -5.55 0.27 -4.73
C THR A 55 -7.01 0.49 -5.11
N TYR A 56 -7.33 0.58 -6.40
CA TYR A 56 -8.71 0.73 -6.87
C TYR A 56 -9.52 -0.55 -6.70
N LEU A 57 -8.94 -1.71 -7.01
CA LEU A 57 -9.59 -3.01 -6.77
C LEU A 57 -9.83 -3.22 -5.26
N PHE A 58 -8.85 -2.89 -4.43
CA PHE A 58 -9.01 -2.95 -2.98
C PHE A 58 -10.13 -2.02 -2.49
N LYS A 59 -10.19 -0.78 -3.00
CA LYS A 59 -11.28 0.16 -2.67
C LYS A 59 -12.65 -0.47 -3.00
N SER A 60 -12.80 -1.00 -4.22
CA SER A 60 -14.04 -1.65 -4.65
C SER A 60 -14.42 -2.81 -3.72
N ILE A 61 -13.46 -3.65 -3.34
CA ILE A 61 -13.69 -4.78 -2.41
C ILE A 61 -14.19 -4.30 -1.05
N VAL A 62 -13.50 -3.35 -0.41
CA VAL A 62 -13.89 -2.92 0.94
C VAL A 62 -15.19 -2.11 0.95
N GLU A 63 -15.50 -1.39 -0.14
CA GLU A 63 -16.79 -0.72 -0.30
C GLU A 63 -17.93 -1.71 -0.52
N SER A 64 -17.70 -2.84 -1.21
CA SER A 64 -18.69 -3.93 -1.32
C SER A 64 -18.96 -4.63 0.02
N ALA A 65 -18.02 -4.53 0.95
CA ALA A 65 -18.17 -4.98 2.34
C ALA A 65 -18.80 -3.91 3.27
N GLY A 66 -19.22 -2.75 2.72
CA GLY A 66 -19.91 -1.69 3.45
C GLY A 66 -18.98 -0.69 4.17
N MET A 67 -17.66 -0.75 3.98
CA MET A 67 -16.70 0.18 4.58
C MET A 67 -16.42 1.37 3.65
N ARG A 68 -16.23 2.56 4.21
CA ARG A 68 -15.80 3.75 3.45
C ARG A 68 -14.30 3.74 3.24
N CYS A 69 -13.88 3.74 1.96
CA CYS A 69 -12.47 3.66 1.58
C CYS A 69 -11.95 4.96 0.95
N GLY A 70 -10.74 5.36 1.38
CA GLY A 70 -9.93 6.39 0.74
C GLY A 70 -8.79 5.80 -0.09
N ILE A 71 -8.33 6.55 -1.08
CA ILE A 71 -7.12 6.23 -1.87
C ILE A 71 -6.13 7.38 -1.76
N ILE A 72 -4.84 7.05 -1.64
CA ILE A 72 -3.71 7.96 -1.85
C ILE A 72 -2.81 7.32 -2.90
N GLY A 73 -2.64 7.97 -4.05
CA GLY A 73 -1.87 7.39 -5.14
C GLY A 73 -1.62 8.32 -6.33
N THR A 74 -1.06 7.74 -7.38
CA THR A 74 -0.61 8.45 -8.60
C THR A 74 -1.73 9.21 -9.32
N THR A 75 -2.95 8.72 -9.25
CA THR A 75 -4.13 9.36 -9.89
C THR A 75 -4.77 10.43 -9.02
N GLY A 76 -4.14 10.80 -7.91
CA GLY A 76 -4.64 11.71 -6.89
C GLY A 76 -5.15 10.99 -5.66
N CYS A 77 -5.78 11.73 -4.76
CA CYS A 77 -6.35 11.22 -3.53
C CYS A 77 -7.87 11.21 -3.59
N ILE A 78 -8.50 10.21 -2.99
CA ILE A 78 -9.96 10.06 -2.94
C ILE A 78 -10.37 9.89 -1.48
N ALA A 79 -11.19 10.82 -0.98
CA ALA A 79 -11.82 10.75 0.33
C ALA A 79 -13.31 10.42 0.16
N GLY A 80 -13.68 9.14 0.25
CA GLY A 80 -15.03 8.69 -0.09
C GLY A 80 -15.36 8.99 -1.55
N GLN A 81 -16.22 9.98 -1.81
CA GLN A 81 -16.60 10.43 -3.16
C GLN A 81 -15.84 11.69 -3.60
N THR A 82 -15.08 12.33 -2.72
CA THR A 82 -14.40 13.59 -3.00
C THR A 82 -12.98 13.32 -3.52
N LYS A 83 -12.64 13.90 -4.67
CA LYS A 83 -11.30 13.87 -5.23
C LYS A 83 -10.48 15.04 -4.69
N LEU A 84 -9.30 14.73 -4.13
CA LEU A 84 -8.35 15.71 -3.63
C LEU A 84 -7.13 15.73 -4.57
N PRO A 85 -6.56 16.92 -4.85
CA PRO A 85 -5.35 17.02 -5.64
C PRO A 85 -4.18 16.34 -4.89
N SER A 86 -3.29 15.73 -5.64
CA SER A 86 -1.97 15.31 -5.17
C SER A 86 -1.02 15.31 -6.36
N HIS A 87 0.24 15.66 -6.12
CA HIS A 87 1.26 15.79 -7.16
C HIS A 87 2.24 14.60 -7.17
N LEU A 88 2.21 13.76 -6.13
CA LEU A 88 3.12 12.64 -5.94
C LEU A 88 2.34 11.36 -5.68
N THR A 89 2.87 10.24 -6.16
CA THR A 89 2.31 8.89 -5.86
C THR A 89 2.14 8.67 -4.34
N THR A 90 3.13 9.08 -3.56
CA THR A 90 3.08 9.14 -2.11
C THR A 90 3.42 10.58 -1.72
N PRO A 91 2.48 11.36 -1.19
CA PRO A 91 2.67 12.77 -0.86
C PRO A 91 3.80 12.99 0.15
N ASP A 92 4.28 14.24 0.24
CA ASP A 92 5.17 14.64 1.32
C ASP A 92 4.42 14.67 2.67
N PRO A 93 5.10 14.52 3.80
CA PRO A 93 4.44 14.33 5.10
C PRO A 93 3.39 15.39 5.44
N ILE A 94 3.64 16.65 5.15
CA ILE A 94 2.69 17.74 5.46
C ILE A 94 1.39 17.51 4.69
N GLU A 95 1.46 17.39 3.37
CA GLU A 95 0.30 17.15 2.50
C GLU A 95 -0.40 15.82 2.86
N MET A 96 0.37 14.76 3.11
CA MET A 96 -0.16 13.44 3.44
C MET A 96 -1.03 13.47 4.71
N PHE A 97 -0.56 14.09 5.79
CA PHE A 97 -1.33 14.14 7.04
C PHE A 97 -2.53 15.08 6.97
N GLU A 98 -2.48 16.14 6.15
CA GLU A 98 -3.66 16.96 5.83
C GLU A 98 -4.72 16.15 5.10
N ILE A 99 -4.31 15.37 4.07
CA ILE A 99 -5.20 14.47 3.33
C ILE A 99 -5.80 13.41 4.27
N LEU A 100 -4.99 12.76 5.10
CA LEU A 100 -5.47 11.78 6.07
C LEU A 100 -6.45 12.39 7.07
N ARG A 101 -6.23 13.63 7.51
CA ARG A 101 -7.18 14.34 8.39
C ARG A 101 -8.52 14.58 7.68
N ILE A 102 -8.49 15.06 6.43
CA ILE A 102 -9.70 15.27 5.62
C ILE A 102 -10.46 13.94 5.46
N MET A 103 -9.76 12.84 5.17
CA MET A 103 -10.36 11.51 5.06
C MET A 103 -11.00 11.06 6.37
N ALA A 104 -10.27 11.20 7.49
CA ALA A 104 -10.78 10.82 8.80
C ALA A 104 -12.01 11.64 9.21
N ASP A 105 -12.03 12.95 8.94
CA ASP A 105 -13.14 13.86 9.22
C ASP A 105 -14.35 13.58 8.31
N ALA A 106 -14.12 13.07 7.09
CA ALA A 106 -15.16 12.55 6.19
C ALA A 106 -15.68 11.17 6.59
N GLY A 107 -15.12 10.58 7.66
CA GLY A 107 -15.51 9.26 8.17
C GLY A 107 -15.04 8.10 7.30
N VAL A 108 -13.92 8.23 6.59
CA VAL A 108 -13.23 7.12 5.94
C VAL A 108 -12.73 6.16 7.02
N GLU A 109 -12.92 4.85 6.81
CA GLU A 109 -12.56 3.80 7.77
C GLU A 109 -11.26 3.10 7.37
N VAL A 110 -11.01 3.01 6.05
CA VAL A 110 -9.84 2.35 5.48
C VAL A 110 -9.22 3.23 4.40
N VAL A 111 -7.91 3.39 4.41
CA VAL A 111 -7.16 4.11 3.35
C VAL A 111 -6.20 3.15 2.69
N CYS A 112 -6.28 3.01 1.36
CA CYS A 112 -5.28 2.29 0.56
C CYS A 112 -4.31 3.29 -0.06
N MET A 113 -3.02 3.12 0.22
CA MET A 113 -1.95 4.01 -0.21
C MET A 113 -0.98 3.31 -1.15
N GLU A 114 -0.70 3.94 -2.29
CA GLU A 114 0.46 3.57 -3.10
C GLU A 114 1.74 4.02 -2.37
N VAL A 115 2.58 3.06 -1.99
CA VAL A 115 3.83 3.32 -1.28
C VAL A 115 5.00 3.19 -2.25
N SER A 116 5.55 4.32 -2.69
CA SER A 116 6.71 4.36 -3.58
C SER A 116 8.01 4.05 -2.84
N ALA A 117 8.97 3.44 -3.53
CA ALA A 117 10.31 3.20 -2.97
C ALA A 117 11.00 4.52 -2.55
N HIS A 118 10.77 5.62 -3.30
CA HIS A 118 11.27 6.94 -2.93
C HIS A 118 10.71 7.42 -1.59
N ALA A 119 9.40 7.25 -1.34
CA ALA A 119 8.79 7.65 -0.09
C ALA A 119 9.37 6.89 1.11
N LEU A 120 9.63 5.60 0.95
CA LEU A 120 10.27 4.76 1.95
C LEU A 120 11.72 5.19 2.21
N TYR A 121 12.51 5.31 1.14
CA TYR A 121 13.92 5.73 1.22
C TYR A 121 14.07 7.13 1.82
N LEU A 122 13.20 8.06 1.44
CA LEU A 122 13.17 9.43 1.94
C LEU A 122 12.49 9.58 3.31
N ARG A 123 12.12 8.46 3.96
CA ARG A 123 11.56 8.41 5.31
C ARG A 123 10.26 9.22 5.50
N LYS A 124 9.46 9.36 4.44
CA LYS A 124 8.20 10.11 4.46
C LYS A 124 7.09 9.46 5.33
N LEU A 125 7.25 8.19 5.67
CA LEU A 125 6.25 7.36 6.35
C LEU A 125 6.69 6.92 7.77
N VAL A 126 7.67 7.60 8.37
CA VAL A 126 8.16 7.25 9.72
C VAL A 126 7.03 7.41 10.75
N GLY A 127 6.73 6.33 11.46
CA GLY A 127 5.65 6.30 12.47
C GLY A 127 4.25 6.02 11.90
N VAL A 128 4.11 5.90 10.58
CA VAL A 128 2.89 5.36 9.96
C VAL A 128 2.93 3.84 10.08
N VAL A 129 1.82 3.24 10.53
CA VAL A 129 1.66 1.80 10.67
C VAL A 129 0.55 1.32 9.74
N PHE A 130 0.87 0.38 8.87
CA PHE A 130 -0.08 -0.25 7.96
C PHE A 130 -0.63 -1.53 8.56
N GLU A 131 -1.95 -1.70 8.55
CA GLU A 131 -2.61 -2.95 8.97
C GLU A 131 -2.28 -4.10 8.03
N ALA A 132 -2.19 -3.81 6.73
CA ALA A 132 -1.70 -4.73 5.71
C ALA A 132 -0.76 -3.99 4.74
N ALA A 133 0.28 -4.67 4.28
CA ALA A 133 1.19 -4.17 3.25
C ALA A 133 1.35 -5.23 2.14
N ALA A 134 1.12 -4.83 0.88
CA ALA A 134 1.29 -5.71 -0.28
C ALA A 134 2.59 -5.42 -1.03
N PHE A 135 3.30 -6.49 -1.42
CA PHE A 135 4.38 -6.47 -2.40
C PHE A 135 3.90 -7.10 -3.71
N THR A 136 3.82 -6.31 -4.78
CA THR A 136 3.29 -6.78 -6.06
C THR A 136 4.35 -7.41 -6.95
N ASN A 137 5.41 -6.67 -7.26
CA ASN A 137 6.50 -7.11 -8.15
C ASN A 137 7.71 -6.18 -8.08
N LEU A 138 8.82 -6.63 -8.67
CA LEU A 138 10.02 -5.84 -8.88
C LEU A 138 10.51 -6.00 -10.32
N SER A 139 10.57 -4.93 -11.06
CA SER A 139 11.21 -4.85 -12.38
C SER A 139 12.09 -3.62 -12.46
N GLN A 140 12.94 -3.53 -13.48
CA GLN A 140 13.84 -2.40 -13.65
C GLN A 140 13.07 -1.09 -13.76
N ASP A 141 13.34 -0.17 -12.83
CA ASP A 141 12.82 1.19 -12.79
C ASP A 141 13.67 2.02 -11.81
N HIS A 142 13.68 3.35 -11.96
CA HIS A 142 14.33 4.30 -11.04
C HIS A 142 15.82 4.01 -10.70
N LEU A 143 16.57 3.37 -11.60
CA LEU A 143 18.00 3.10 -11.38
C LEU A 143 18.85 4.37 -11.42
N ASP A 144 18.37 5.44 -12.03
CA ASP A 144 18.93 6.79 -11.95
C ASP A 144 19.03 7.30 -10.52
N PHE A 145 18.08 6.90 -9.65
CA PHE A 145 18.05 7.28 -8.24
C PHE A 145 18.68 6.21 -7.31
N PHE A 146 18.33 4.94 -7.49
CA PHE A 146 18.76 3.85 -6.60
C PHE A 146 20.12 3.24 -6.99
N GLY A 147 20.60 3.46 -8.22
CA GLY A 147 21.84 2.92 -8.74
C GLY A 147 21.77 1.43 -9.11
N THR A 148 21.26 0.58 -8.24
CA THR A 148 21.15 -0.88 -8.44
C THR A 148 19.76 -1.42 -8.11
N MET A 149 19.42 -2.61 -8.66
CA MET A 149 18.18 -3.31 -8.32
C MET A 149 18.14 -3.73 -6.86
N ASP A 150 19.27 -4.07 -6.25
CA ASP A 150 19.36 -4.43 -4.85
C ASP A 150 19.01 -3.26 -3.93
N ASN A 151 19.50 -2.06 -4.22
CA ASN A 151 19.11 -0.86 -3.47
C ASN A 151 17.63 -0.53 -3.66
N TYR A 152 17.09 -0.73 -4.87
CA TYR A 152 15.68 -0.51 -5.15
C TYR A 152 14.79 -1.51 -4.40
N LEU A 153 15.17 -2.79 -4.36
CA LEU A 153 14.50 -3.80 -3.54
C LEU A 153 14.62 -3.47 -2.05
N ALA A 154 15.81 -3.12 -1.58
CA ALA A 154 16.05 -2.74 -0.18
C ALA A 154 15.14 -1.59 0.25
N ALA A 155 14.97 -0.57 -0.60
CA ALA A 155 14.04 0.54 -0.33
C ALA A 155 12.57 0.06 -0.19
N LYS A 156 12.10 -0.86 -1.04
CA LYS A 156 10.73 -1.42 -0.92
C LYS A 156 10.55 -2.28 0.32
N LYS A 157 11.58 -3.03 0.73
CA LYS A 157 11.55 -3.87 1.94
C LYS A 157 11.35 -3.07 3.22
N LEU A 158 11.68 -1.78 3.23
CA LEU A 158 11.43 -0.90 4.37
C LEU A 158 9.96 -0.87 4.79
N LEU A 159 9.01 -1.06 3.86
CA LEU A 159 7.59 -1.13 4.18
C LEU A 159 7.25 -2.28 5.14
N PHE A 160 8.04 -3.35 5.11
CA PHE A 160 7.82 -4.58 5.87
C PHE A 160 8.70 -4.69 7.12
N SER A 161 9.50 -3.66 7.41
CA SER A 161 10.46 -3.67 8.51
C SER A 161 10.00 -2.82 9.69
N ALA A 162 10.58 -3.09 10.86
CA ALA A 162 10.50 -2.25 12.06
C ALA A 162 9.06 -1.89 12.51
N GLY A 163 8.10 -2.80 12.34
CA GLY A 163 6.71 -2.59 12.75
C GLY A 163 5.93 -1.62 11.88
N MET A 164 6.41 -1.27 10.67
CA MET A 164 5.68 -0.42 9.74
C MET A 164 4.47 -1.14 9.14
N ALA A 165 4.54 -2.47 8.94
CA ALA A 165 3.41 -3.31 8.56
C ALA A 165 3.08 -4.29 9.68
N ARG A 166 1.80 -4.45 10.00
CA ARG A 166 1.31 -5.46 10.95
C ARG A 166 1.16 -6.83 10.29
N ASN A 167 0.86 -6.84 9.00
CA ASN A 167 0.70 -8.04 8.20
C ASN A 167 1.22 -7.78 6.78
N ALA A 168 1.83 -8.78 6.16
CA ALA A 168 2.35 -8.71 4.80
C ALA A 168 1.51 -9.57 3.86
N ALA A 169 1.30 -9.09 2.63
CA ALA A 169 0.80 -9.85 1.49
C ALA A 169 1.87 -9.86 0.39
N VAL A 170 2.40 -11.02 0.02
CA VAL A 170 3.53 -11.12 -0.92
C VAL A 170 3.17 -12.01 -2.10
N ASN A 171 3.43 -11.50 -3.32
CA ASN A 171 3.36 -12.28 -4.54
C ASN A 171 4.52 -13.28 -4.58
N VAL A 172 4.24 -14.56 -4.41
CA VAL A 172 5.27 -15.61 -4.35
C VAL A 172 5.73 -16.12 -5.72
N ASP A 173 5.09 -15.68 -6.80
CA ASP A 173 5.53 -15.97 -8.15
C ASP A 173 6.60 -14.98 -8.64
N GLU A 174 6.88 -13.93 -7.87
CA GLU A 174 7.97 -12.99 -8.13
C GLU A 174 9.34 -13.58 -7.74
N GLU A 175 10.34 -13.39 -8.58
CA GLU A 175 11.71 -13.89 -8.33
C GLU A 175 12.29 -13.36 -7.02
N THR A 176 11.96 -12.11 -6.66
CA THR A 176 12.43 -11.44 -5.44
C THR A 176 11.59 -11.74 -4.21
N ALA A 177 10.50 -12.49 -4.34
CA ALA A 177 9.57 -12.80 -3.25
C ALA A 177 10.27 -13.41 -2.04
N LYS A 178 11.19 -14.36 -2.27
CA LYS A 178 11.96 -15.00 -1.19
C LYS A 178 12.73 -13.95 -0.37
N ALA A 179 13.41 -13.01 -1.03
CA ALA A 179 14.19 -11.97 -0.35
C ALA A 179 13.29 -11.00 0.46
N VAL A 180 12.04 -10.79 0.02
CA VAL A 180 11.05 -10.02 0.79
C VAL A 180 10.59 -10.86 1.98
N CYS A 181 10.17 -12.10 1.78
CA CYS A 181 9.67 -12.99 2.85
C CYS A 181 10.71 -13.21 3.96
N ASP A 182 11.99 -13.44 3.59
CA ASP A 182 13.08 -13.63 4.55
C ASP A 182 13.37 -12.38 5.43
N SER A 183 12.82 -11.21 5.06
CA SER A 183 12.99 -9.96 5.79
C SER A 183 11.77 -9.55 6.63
N LEU A 184 10.72 -10.37 6.67
CA LEU A 184 9.50 -10.07 7.42
C LEU A 184 9.66 -10.40 8.89
N ASP A 185 9.14 -9.53 9.73
CA ASP A 185 8.94 -9.73 11.17
C ASP A 185 7.46 -9.64 11.57
N CYS A 186 6.56 -9.83 10.59
CA CYS A 186 5.11 -9.83 10.76
C CYS A 186 4.45 -11.04 10.08
N PRO A 187 3.19 -11.38 10.43
CA PRO A 187 2.44 -12.43 9.76
C PRO A 187 2.36 -12.22 8.25
N LEU A 188 2.47 -13.31 7.50
CA LEU A 188 2.50 -13.35 6.04
C LEU A 188 1.29 -14.09 5.49
N LEU A 189 0.61 -13.50 4.51
CA LEU A 189 -0.31 -14.15 3.60
C LEU A 189 0.30 -14.12 2.19
N THR A 190 0.55 -15.29 1.63
CA THR A 190 1.11 -15.42 0.29
C THR A 190 0.02 -15.41 -0.77
N TYR A 191 0.30 -14.79 -1.94
CA TYR A 191 -0.60 -14.89 -3.08
C TYR A 191 0.16 -15.13 -4.39
N GLY A 192 -0.53 -15.70 -5.39
CA GLY A 192 0.04 -16.04 -6.70
C GLY A 192 -0.93 -16.83 -7.57
N ILE A 193 -0.44 -17.32 -8.72
CA ILE A 193 -1.16 -18.25 -9.57
C ILE A 193 -0.63 -19.69 -9.43
N SER A 194 0.54 -19.85 -8.84
CA SER A 194 1.03 -21.17 -8.43
C SER A 194 0.21 -21.68 -7.25
N GLY A 195 -0.29 -22.90 -7.29
CA GLY A 195 -1.12 -23.47 -6.22
C GLY A 195 -0.40 -23.69 -4.87
N LYS A 196 0.77 -23.06 -4.68
CA LYS A 196 1.57 -23.08 -3.45
C LYS A 196 1.30 -21.88 -2.52
N ALA A 197 0.62 -20.86 -3.02
CA ALA A 197 0.26 -19.68 -2.24
C ALA A 197 -0.96 -19.94 -1.34
N ASP A 198 -1.12 -19.16 -0.26
CA ASP A 198 -2.33 -19.20 0.57
C ASP A 198 -3.56 -18.77 -0.21
N LEU A 199 -3.43 -17.71 -1.03
CA LEU A 199 -4.46 -17.19 -1.91
C LEU A 199 -3.97 -17.29 -3.36
N PHE A 200 -4.68 -18.03 -4.21
CA PHE A 200 -4.25 -18.21 -5.59
C PHE A 200 -5.41 -18.24 -6.58
N ALA A 201 -5.11 -17.92 -7.84
CA ALA A 201 -6.03 -18.03 -8.96
C ALA A 201 -5.73 -19.27 -9.79
N ARG A 202 -6.79 -19.99 -10.20
CA ARG A 202 -6.74 -21.10 -11.17
C ARG A 202 -7.86 -20.98 -12.19
N ASP A 203 -7.84 -21.83 -13.20
CA ASP A 203 -8.85 -21.83 -14.27
C ASP A 203 -8.99 -20.43 -14.91
N ILE A 204 -7.83 -19.83 -15.23
CA ILE A 204 -7.75 -18.44 -15.72
C ILE A 204 -8.11 -18.42 -17.21
N GLU A 205 -9.12 -17.65 -17.56
CA GLU A 205 -9.60 -17.44 -18.93
C GLU A 205 -9.55 -15.95 -19.25
N ILE A 206 -8.66 -15.56 -20.18
CA ILE A 206 -8.47 -14.15 -20.59
C ILE A 206 -9.27 -13.92 -21.88
N THR A 207 -10.06 -12.86 -21.87
CA THR A 207 -10.83 -12.40 -23.05
C THR A 207 -10.49 -10.93 -23.34
N GLU A 208 -11.02 -10.39 -24.43
CA GLU A 208 -10.87 -8.97 -24.77
C GLU A 208 -11.57 -8.04 -23.77
N THR A 209 -12.63 -8.53 -23.12
CA THR A 209 -13.47 -7.72 -22.22
C THR A 209 -13.17 -7.92 -20.73
N GLY A 210 -12.33 -8.90 -20.38
CA GLY A 210 -12.01 -9.17 -18.98
C GLY A 210 -11.24 -10.47 -18.77
N VAL A 211 -11.10 -10.87 -17.52
CA VAL A 211 -10.51 -12.14 -17.12
C VAL A 211 -11.39 -12.84 -16.10
N SER A 212 -11.65 -14.14 -16.33
CA SER A 212 -12.34 -14.99 -15.35
C SER A 212 -11.34 -15.94 -14.71
N PHE A 213 -11.45 -16.14 -13.42
CA PHE A 213 -10.60 -17.09 -12.67
C PHE A 213 -11.31 -17.61 -11.44
N THR A 214 -10.86 -18.75 -10.94
CA THR A 214 -11.28 -19.27 -9.64
C THR A 214 -10.32 -18.77 -8.57
N LEU A 215 -10.79 -17.89 -7.69
CA LEU A 215 -10.07 -17.42 -6.51
C LEU A 215 -10.13 -18.51 -5.44
N ASN A 216 -8.97 -18.97 -4.96
CA ASN A 216 -8.85 -20.06 -4.00
C ASN A 216 -8.11 -19.61 -2.75
N LEU A 217 -8.72 -19.84 -1.58
CA LEU A 217 -8.07 -19.60 -0.29
C LEU A 217 -7.73 -20.96 0.35
N ARG A 218 -6.44 -21.31 0.39
CA ARG A 218 -5.89 -22.51 1.07
C ARG A 218 -6.58 -23.82 0.69
N ASN A 219 -7.15 -23.93 -0.52
CA ASN A 219 -8.00 -25.04 -0.97
C ASN A 219 -9.22 -25.34 -0.06
N LEU A 220 -9.60 -24.41 0.80
CA LEU A 220 -10.77 -24.55 1.69
C LEU A 220 -12.00 -23.82 1.14
N HIS A 221 -11.78 -22.70 0.50
CA HIS A 221 -12.83 -21.87 -0.10
C HIS A 221 -12.43 -21.47 -1.51
N ALA A 222 -13.39 -21.44 -2.41
CA ALA A 222 -13.19 -21.06 -3.80
C ALA A 222 -14.39 -20.30 -4.34
N GLU A 223 -14.13 -19.20 -5.05
CA GLU A 223 -15.12 -18.37 -5.73
C GLU A 223 -14.73 -18.13 -7.19
N ARG A 224 -15.67 -18.29 -8.12
CA ARG A 224 -15.46 -17.87 -9.50
C ARG A 224 -15.64 -16.35 -9.59
N VAL A 225 -14.65 -15.67 -10.13
CA VAL A 225 -14.59 -14.21 -10.28
C VAL A 225 -14.53 -13.87 -11.75
N HIS A 226 -15.26 -12.83 -12.16
CA HIS A 226 -15.18 -12.22 -13.47
C HIS A 226 -14.76 -10.76 -13.34
N LEU A 227 -13.47 -10.50 -13.58
CA LEU A 227 -12.89 -9.15 -13.50
C LEU A 227 -13.04 -8.45 -14.86
N LEU A 228 -13.59 -7.23 -14.86
CA LEU A 228 -13.76 -6.41 -16.07
C LEU A 228 -12.46 -5.78 -16.60
N LEU A 229 -11.32 -6.19 -16.08
CA LEU A 229 -9.99 -5.81 -16.54
C LEU A 229 -9.32 -7.02 -17.18
N THR A 230 -8.80 -6.89 -18.40
CA THR A 230 -8.13 -7.98 -19.11
C THR A 230 -6.64 -8.07 -18.77
N GLY A 231 -6.07 -9.25 -19.01
CA GLY A 231 -4.64 -9.52 -18.90
C GLY A 231 -4.21 -10.16 -17.58
N MET A 232 -3.17 -11.02 -17.66
CA MET A 232 -2.66 -11.81 -16.53
C MET A 232 -2.19 -10.93 -15.36
N PHE A 233 -1.60 -9.77 -15.64
CA PHE A 233 -1.15 -8.84 -14.59
C PHE A 233 -2.31 -8.32 -13.73
N ASN A 234 -3.54 -8.25 -14.26
CA ASN A 234 -4.70 -7.86 -13.47
C ASN A 234 -5.22 -8.98 -12.57
N VAL A 235 -4.95 -10.24 -12.89
CA VAL A 235 -5.16 -11.35 -11.94
C VAL A 235 -4.29 -11.15 -10.70
N TYR A 236 -2.99 -10.86 -10.88
CA TYR A 236 -2.10 -10.56 -9.75
C TYR A 236 -2.52 -9.33 -8.96
N ASN A 237 -2.97 -8.26 -9.64
CA ASN A 237 -3.48 -7.06 -8.96
C ASN A 237 -4.72 -7.37 -8.11
N ALA A 238 -5.64 -8.20 -8.65
CA ALA A 238 -6.83 -8.66 -7.94
C ALA A 238 -6.47 -9.54 -6.74
N LEU A 239 -5.51 -10.45 -6.90
CA LEU A 239 -5.00 -11.27 -5.79
C LEU A 239 -4.35 -10.43 -4.69
N ALA A 240 -3.54 -9.41 -5.04
CA ALA A 240 -2.95 -8.48 -4.08
C ALA A 240 -4.02 -7.71 -3.29
N ALA A 241 -5.03 -7.20 -3.98
CA ALA A 241 -6.15 -6.49 -3.37
C ALA A 241 -6.97 -7.41 -2.46
N ALA A 242 -7.29 -8.63 -2.92
CA ALA A 242 -8.00 -9.64 -2.16
C ALA A 242 -7.22 -10.09 -0.91
N ALA A 243 -5.89 -10.28 -1.02
CA ALA A 243 -5.04 -10.64 0.10
C ALA A 243 -5.07 -9.56 1.20
N CYS A 244 -4.95 -8.28 0.82
CA CYS A 244 -5.07 -7.18 1.77
C CYS A 244 -6.46 -7.11 2.41
N ALA A 245 -7.52 -7.36 1.64
CA ALA A 245 -8.89 -7.37 2.16
C ALA A 245 -9.13 -8.53 3.14
N LEU A 246 -8.62 -9.74 2.84
CA LEU A 246 -8.66 -10.88 3.76
C LEU A 246 -7.94 -10.59 5.08
N ILE A 247 -6.78 -9.93 5.05
CA ILE A 247 -6.06 -9.50 6.26
C ILE A 247 -6.93 -8.57 7.12
N LEU A 248 -7.76 -7.73 6.50
CA LEU A 248 -8.70 -6.85 7.22
C LEU A 248 -9.97 -7.56 7.71
N GLY A 249 -10.14 -8.85 7.40
CA GLY A 249 -11.30 -9.66 7.77
C GLY A 249 -12.49 -9.56 6.82
N VAL A 250 -12.26 -9.13 5.57
CA VAL A 250 -13.31 -9.08 4.54
C VAL A 250 -13.59 -10.50 4.04
N GLU A 251 -14.85 -10.90 4.04
CA GLU A 251 -15.30 -12.22 3.58
C GLU A 251 -15.13 -12.39 2.05
N LEU A 252 -14.87 -13.63 1.59
CA LEU A 252 -14.64 -13.95 0.18
C LEU A 252 -15.77 -13.52 -0.75
N ASP A 253 -17.02 -13.64 -0.30
CA ASP A 253 -18.18 -13.22 -1.08
C ASP A 253 -18.19 -11.70 -1.34
N ALA A 254 -17.80 -10.89 -0.35
CA ALA A 254 -17.64 -9.45 -0.52
C ALA A 254 -16.43 -9.12 -1.42
N ILE A 255 -15.34 -9.88 -1.32
CA ILE A 255 -14.18 -9.76 -2.21
C ILE A 255 -14.59 -10.02 -3.65
N LYS A 256 -15.32 -11.10 -3.92
CA LYS A 256 -15.86 -11.41 -5.25
C LYS A 256 -16.69 -10.26 -5.79
N ARG A 257 -17.74 -9.85 -5.05
CA ARG A 257 -18.61 -8.73 -5.49
C ARG A 257 -17.85 -7.45 -5.80
N GLY A 258 -16.79 -7.15 -5.05
CA GLY A 258 -15.99 -5.96 -5.25
C GLY A 258 -14.99 -6.07 -6.42
N LEU A 259 -14.65 -7.27 -6.87
CA LEU A 259 -13.82 -7.52 -8.04
C LEU A 259 -14.62 -7.52 -9.35
N GLU A 260 -15.90 -7.89 -9.32
CA GLU A 260 -16.85 -7.91 -10.43
C GLU A 260 -17.52 -6.55 -10.66
#